data_6284caa52eec2b1c4db6b3dfebe17b12
#
_entry.id   6284caa52eec2b1c4db6b3dfebe17b12
#
_cell.length_a   1.000
_cell.length_b   1.000
_cell.length_c   1.000
_cell.angle_alpha   90.00
_cell.angle_beta   90.00
_cell.angle_gamma   90.00
#
_symmetry.space_group_name_H-M   'P 1'
#
loop_
_entity.id
_entity.type
_entity.pdbx_description
1 polymer ?
#
loop_
_entity_poly.entity_id
_entity_poly.type
_entity_poly.pdbx_seq_one_letter_code
_entity_poly.pdbx_strand_id
1 'polypeptide(L)'
;FRRQRQMCIRDRWYAASTIYHTVDSTEKVNRRLRKMDHIMIFFLIAGSYTPVCLIALHGKTGTILCIAVWSVAIVGTIVKACWITCPKWFSSVIYIAMGWLCVFAFIPIVKALNPAGFGWLLAGGIIYTVGGVIYALKVPLFNAKHKNFGSHEIFHLFVMGGSICHFIVMYLFIANMPI
;
A
#
# COMPACT_ATOMS: atom_id res chain seq x y z
N PHE A 1 8.99 21.39 -4.19
CA PHE A 1 7.52 21.39 -4.38
C PHE A 1 6.97 20.00 -4.78
N ARG A 2 7.57 19.24 -5.68
CA ARG A 2 7.09 17.89 -6.08
C ARG A 2 7.22 16.87 -4.93
N ARG A 3 8.27 16.94 -4.12
CA ARG A 3 8.51 16.04 -2.98
C ARG A 3 7.47 16.25 -1.86
N GLN A 4 7.11 17.49 -1.53
CA GLN A 4 6.07 17.81 -0.54
C GLN A 4 4.68 17.37 -0.98
N ARG A 5 4.31 17.48 -2.26
CA ARG A 5 3.00 17.02 -2.75
C ARG A 5 2.79 15.51 -2.57
N GLN A 6 3.83 14.70 -2.72
CA GLN A 6 3.72 13.25 -2.52
C GLN A 6 3.52 12.86 -1.06
N MET A 7 4.13 13.59 -0.11
CA MET A 7 3.87 13.41 1.32
C MET A 7 2.43 13.81 1.69
N CYS A 8 1.94 14.95 1.21
CA CYS A 8 0.55 15.39 1.44
C CYS A 8 -0.50 14.43 0.88
N ILE A 9 -0.22 13.73 -0.22
CA ILE A 9 -1.13 12.72 -0.77
C ILE A 9 -1.28 11.56 0.23
N ARG A 10 -0.21 11.03 0.81
CA ARG A 10 -0.26 9.98 1.83
C ARG A 10 -1.05 10.37 3.06
N ASP A 11 -0.85 11.59 3.58
CA ASP A 11 -1.52 12.08 4.78
C ASP A 11 -3.04 12.17 4.60
N ARG A 12 -3.50 12.60 3.43
CA ARG A 12 -4.93 12.62 3.10
C ARG A 12 -5.56 11.22 3.03
N TRP A 13 -4.76 10.21 2.66
CA TRP A 13 -5.22 8.84 2.58
C TRP A 13 -5.39 8.20 3.96
N TYR A 14 -4.47 8.44 4.89
CA TYR A 14 -4.64 8.03 6.28
C TYR A 14 -5.79 8.75 6.98
N ALA A 15 -6.03 10.03 6.66
CA ALA A 15 -7.16 10.78 7.19
C ALA A 15 -8.50 10.14 6.79
N ALA A 16 -8.65 9.66 5.57
CA ALA A 16 -9.87 8.98 5.13
C ALA A 16 -10.13 7.67 5.88
N SER A 17 -9.07 6.87 6.14
CA SER A 17 -9.18 5.66 6.96
C SER A 17 -9.52 5.98 8.41
N THR A 18 -8.92 7.02 8.99
CA THR A 18 -9.23 7.49 10.34
C THR A 18 -10.69 7.91 10.47
N ILE A 19 -11.23 8.64 9.49
CA ILE A 19 -12.65 9.04 9.46
C ILE A 19 -13.56 7.80 9.46
N TYR A 20 -13.22 6.76 8.71
CA TYR A 20 -13.99 5.52 8.70
C TYR A 20 -14.06 4.86 10.09
N HIS A 21 -12.95 4.86 10.83
CA HIS A 21 -12.88 4.21 12.16
C HIS A 21 -13.43 5.07 13.31
N THR A 22 -13.63 6.37 13.08
CA THR A 22 -14.13 7.30 14.11
C THR A 22 -15.63 7.63 13.95
N VAL A 23 -16.19 7.48 12.75
CA VAL A 23 -17.58 7.82 12.46
C VAL A 23 -18.45 6.57 12.49
N ASP A 24 -19.15 6.34 13.58
CA ASP A 24 -20.25 5.35 13.64
C ASP A 24 -21.52 5.98 13.07
N SER A 25 -21.94 5.50 11.90
CA SER A 25 -23.03 6.05 11.12
C SER A 25 -23.95 4.95 10.61
N THR A 26 -24.90 5.28 9.75
CA THR A 26 -25.82 4.29 9.17
C THR A 26 -25.09 3.18 8.40
N GLU A 27 -25.67 1.97 8.33
CA GLU A 27 -25.08 0.82 7.62
C GLU A 27 -24.66 1.15 6.17
N LYS A 28 -25.44 2.00 5.47
CA LYS A 28 -25.11 2.44 4.10
C LYS A 28 -23.82 3.28 4.06
N VAL A 29 -23.64 4.19 5.02
CA VAL A 29 -22.43 5.03 5.11
C VAL A 29 -21.24 4.18 5.49
N ASN A 30 -21.35 3.31 6.50
CA ASN A 30 -20.28 2.42 6.91
C ASN A 30 -19.84 1.49 5.78
N ARG A 31 -20.76 1.00 4.93
CA ARG A 31 -20.42 0.21 3.74
C ARG A 31 -19.66 1.01 2.69
N ARG A 32 -20.02 2.27 2.47
CA ARG A 32 -19.30 3.17 1.54
C ARG A 32 -17.90 3.51 2.06
N LEU A 33 -17.79 3.86 3.33
CA LEU A 33 -16.51 4.16 3.97
C LEU A 33 -15.56 2.96 3.94
N ARG A 34 -16.05 1.74 4.21
CA ARG A 34 -15.27 0.50 4.08
C ARG A 34 -14.79 0.26 2.65
N LYS A 35 -15.61 0.57 1.63
CA LYS A 35 -15.16 0.50 0.24
C LYS A 35 -14.05 1.50 -0.05
N MET A 36 -14.22 2.74 0.40
CA MET A 36 -13.20 3.78 0.25
C MET A 36 -11.89 3.36 0.91
N ASP A 37 -11.93 2.88 2.13
CA ASP A 37 -10.75 2.39 2.86
C ASP A 37 -9.97 1.35 2.04
N HIS A 38 -10.65 0.37 1.45
CA HIS A 38 -9.99 -0.64 0.60
C HIS A 38 -9.47 -0.09 -0.73
N ILE A 39 -10.15 0.88 -1.34
CA ILE A 39 -9.68 1.55 -2.56
C ILE A 39 -8.40 2.34 -2.28
N MET A 40 -8.32 2.92 -1.09
CA MET A 40 -7.16 3.69 -0.67
C MET A 40 -5.87 2.88 -0.63
N ILE A 41 -5.95 1.57 -0.37
CA ILE A 41 -4.78 0.69 -0.34
C ILE A 41 -4.13 0.62 -1.73
N PHE A 42 -4.90 0.56 -2.82
CA PHE A 42 -4.36 0.58 -4.18
C PHE A 42 -3.54 1.85 -4.44
N PHE A 43 -4.10 3.00 -4.06
CA PHE A 43 -3.41 4.27 -4.22
C PHE A 43 -2.20 4.41 -3.30
N LEU A 44 -2.26 3.86 -2.09
CA LEU A 44 -1.13 3.84 -1.16
C LEU A 44 0.05 3.06 -1.76
N ILE A 45 -0.22 1.87 -2.32
CA ILE A 45 0.80 1.07 -2.98
C ILE A 45 1.35 1.80 -4.20
N ALA A 46 0.49 2.28 -5.11
CA ALA A 46 0.92 3.00 -6.31
C ALA A 46 1.72 4.28 -5.98
N GLY A 47 1.27 5.03 -4.96
CA GLY A 47 1.97 6.22 -4.47
C GLY A 47 3.34 5.90 -3.88
N SER A 48 3.50 4.75 -3.23
CA SER A 48 4.82 4.31 -2.72
C SER A 48 5.80 3.95 -3.84
N TYR A 49 5.31 3.40 -4.95
CA TYR A 49 6.12 3.09 -6.13
C TYR A 49 6.58 4.33 -6.89
N THR A 50 5.74 5.37 -6.94
CA THR A 50 5.97 6.54 -7.80
C THR A 50 7.35 7.17 -7.61
N PRO A 51 7.84 7.49 -6.38
CA PRO A 51 9.16 8.07 -6.22
C PRO A 51 10.30 7.08 -6.53
N VAL A 52 10.13 5.80 -6.23
CA VAL A 52 11.11 4.76 -6.60
C VAL A 52 11.24 4.69 -8.12
N CYS A 53 10.12 4.68 -8.85
CA CYS A 53 10.09 4.58 -10.29
C CYS A 53 10.64 5.83 -10.99
N LEU A 54 10.29 7.03 -10.49
CA LEU A 54 10.62 8.28 -11.18
C LEU A 54 11.95 8.89 -10.76
N ILE A 55 12.45 8.57 -9.56
CA ILE A 55 13.69 9.14 -9.04
C ILE A 55 14.80 8.08 -9.02
N ALA A 56 14.59 6.92 -8.39
CA ALA A 56 15.62 5.90 -8.26
C ALA A 56 15.84 5.12 -9.58
N LEU A 57 14.78 4.77 -10.29
CA LEU A 57 14.81 3.96 -11.52
C LEU A 57 14.73 4.78 -12.80
N HIS A 58 14.96 6.08 -12.77
CA HIS A 58 14.71 6.96 -13.93
C HIS A 58 15.01 6.31 -15.29
N GLY A 59 14.24 6.69 -16.30
CA GLY A 59 14.30 6.12 -17.65
C GLY A 59 13.19 5.10 -17.94
N LYS A 60 13.38 4.33 -18.99
CA LYS A 60 12.33 3.46 -19.55
C LYS A 60 11.79 2.44 -18.54
N THR A 61 12.68 1.80 -17.77
CA THR A 61 12.29 0.77 -16.78
C THR A 61 11.40 1.34 -15.68
N GLY A 62 11.80 2.48 -15.11
CA GLY A 62 11.00 3.15 -14.07
C GLY A 62 9.65 3.61 -14.59
N THR A 63 9.61 4.17 -15.80
CA THR A 63 8.35 4.62 -16.44
C THR A 63 7.41 3.45 -16.70
N ILE A 64 7.90 2.33 -17.26
CA ILE A 64 7.08 1.14 -17.52
C ILE A 64 6.52 0.57 -16.23
N LEU A 65 7.36 0.43 -15.19
CA LEU A 65 6.93 -0.07 -13.88
C LEU A 65 5.88 0.86 -13.25
N CYS A 66 6.07 2.16 -13.34
CA CYS A 66 5.13 3.15 -12.84
C CYS A 66 3.76 3.03 -13.54
N ILE A 67 3.75 2.94 -14.87
CA ILE A 67 2.53 2.76 -15.65
C ILE A 67 1.85 1.43 -15.29
N ALA A 68 2.60 0.34 -15.17
CA ALA A 68 2.04 -0.96 -14.81
C ALA A 68 1.37 -0.93 -13.43
N VAL A 69 2.03 -0.37 -12.42
CA VAL A 69 1.50 -0.27 -11.05
C VAL A 69 0.24 0.60 -11.01
N TRP A 70 0.25 1.75 -11.66
CA TRP A 70 -0.93 2.63 -11.73
C TRP A 70 -2.09 2.01 -12.51
N SER A 71 -1.80 1.27 -13.59
CA SER A 71 -2.82 0.54 -14.34
C SER A 71 -3.51 -0.51 -13.46
N VAL A 72 -2.75 -1.30 -12.71
CA VAL A 72 -3.31 -2.28 -11.77
C VAL A 72 -4.11 -1.58 -10.66
N ALA A 73 -3.64 -0.44 -10.14
CA ALA A 73 -4.36 0.33 -9.13
C ALA A 73 -5.71 0.83 -9.63
N ILE A 74 -5.76 1.36 -10.85
CA ILE A 74 -6.99 1.87 -11.48
C ILE A 74 -7.96 0.71 -11.72
N VAL A 75 -7.50 -0.38 -12.34
CA VAL A 75 -8.34 -1.57 -12.61
C VAL A 75 -8.85 -2.15 -11.30
N GLY A 76 -7.99 -2.33 -10.29
CA GLY A 76 -8.39 -2.82 -8.98
C GLY A 76 -9.41 -1.94 -8.29
N THR A 77 -9.28 -0.62 -8.43
CA THR A 77 -10.25 0.37 -7.94
C THR A 77 -11.61 0.22 -8.62
N ILE A 78 -11.63 0.09 -9.95
CA ILE A 78 -12.87 -0.09 -10.72
C ILE A 78 -13.55 -1.40 -10.32
N VAL A 79 -12.81 -2.50 -10.27
CA VAL A 79 -13.33 -3.81 -9.84
C VAL A 79 -13.92 -3.70 -8.43
N LYS A 80 -13.23 -3.05 -7.49
CA LYS A 80 -13.71 -2.89 -6.11
C LYS A 80 -14.92 -1.97 -6.00
N ALA A 81 -15.01 -0.96 -6.85
CA ALA A 81 -16.16 -0.05 -6.90
C ALA A 81 -17.41 -0.75 -7.45
N CYS A 82 -17.24 -1.56 -8.49
CA CYS A 82 -18.34 -2.26 -9.17
C CYS A 82 -18.77 -3.54 -8.45
N TRP A 83 -17.81 -4.30 -7.90
CA TRP A 83 -18.11 -5.57 -7.27
C TRP A 83 -18.33 -5.42 -5.76
N ILE A 84 -19.60 -5.29 -5.36
CA ILE A 84 -20.00 -4.99 -3.96
C ILE A 84 -19.65 -6.14 -2.99
N THR A 85 -19.71 -7.39 -3.46
CA THR A 85 -19.51 -8.61 -2.67
C THR A 85 -18.12 -9.23 -2.84
N CYS A 86 -17.15 -8.47 -3.37
CA CYS A 86 -15.80 -8.95 -3.63
C CYS A 86 -15.18 -9.61 -2.37
N PRO A 87 -14.78 -10.87 -2.43
CA PRO A 87 -14.23 -11.59 -1.29
C PRO A 87 -12.89 -10.98 -0.83
N LYS A 88 -12.63 -11.04 0.48
CA LYS A 88 -11.43 -10.44 1.09
C LYS A 88 -10.14 -11.02 0.51
N TRP A 89 -10.09 -12.33 0.30
CA TRP A 89 -8.91 -13.01 -0.26
C TRP A 89 -8.54 -12.49 -1.65
N PHE A 90 -9.54 -12.21 -2.50
CA PHE A 90 -9.29 -11.69 -3.85
C PHE A 90 -8.63 -10.31 -3.82
N SER A 91 -9.12 -9.42 -2.94
CA SER A 91 -8.51 -8.11 -2.74
C SER A 91 -7.07 -8.22 -2.23
N SER A 92 -6.83 -9.12 -1.25
CA SER A 92 -5.49 -9.34 -0.70
C SER A 92 -4.51 -9.89 -1.74
N VAL A 93 -4.95 -10.81 -2.59
CA VAL A 93 -4.11 -11.35 -3.69
C VAL A 93 -3.69 -10.22 -4.64
N ILE A 94 -4.61 -9.33 -5.03
CA ILE A 94 -4.27 -8.20 -5.90
C ILE A 94 -3.30 -7.23 -5.21
N TYR A 95 -3.51 -6.92 -3.93
CA TYR A 95 -2.59 -6.03 -3.19
C TYR A 95 -1.19 -6.62 -3.09
N ILE A 96 -1.08 -7.92 -2.78
CA ILE A 96 0.21 -8.61 -2.71
C ILE A 96 0.87 -8.65 -4.09
N ALA A 97 0.13 -9.07 -5.12
CA ALA A 97 0.65 -9.12 -6.49
C ALA A 97 1.15 -7.74 -6.95
N MET A 98 0.38 -6.68 -6.68
CA MET A 98 0.76 -5.31 -6.99
C MET A 98 2.01 -4.88 -6.21
N GLY A 99 2.13 -5.24 -4.93
CA GLY A 99 3.31 -4.98 -4.10
C GLY A 99 4.57 -5.67 -4.62
N TRP A 100 4.44 -6.84 -5.22
CA TRP A 100 5.56 -7.62 -5.76
C TRP A 100 5.89 -7.31 -7.24
N LEU A 101 5.22 -6.37 -7.89
CA LEU A 101 5.59 -5.93 -9.24
C LEU A 101 7.03 -5.40 -9.33
N CYS A 102 7.62 -4.96 -8.22
CA CYS A 102 9.03 -4.55 -8.15
C CYS A 102 10.01 -5.68 -8.53
N VAL A 103 9.60 -6.93 -8.45
CA VAL A 103 10.44 -8.08 -8.86
C VAL A 103 10.85 -7.99 -10.33
N PHE A 104 10.00 -7.45 -11.21
CA PHE A 104 10.34 -7.22 -12.61
C PHE A 104 11.43 -6.15 -12.83
N ALA A 105 11.65 -5.31 -11.84
CA ALA A 105 12.72 -4.31 -11.84
C ALA A 105 13.75 -4.56 -10.73
N PHE A 106 13.88 -5.81 -10.25
CA PHE A 106 14.72 -6.17 -9.11
C PHE A 106 16.17 -5.73 -9.29
N ILE A 107 16.80 -6.11 -10.42
CA ILE A 107 18.19 -5.75 -10.71
C ILE A 107 18.40 -4.24 -10.76
N PRO A 108 17.60 -3.46 -11.51
CA PRO A 108 17.67 -2.01 -11.47
C PRO A 108 17.50 -1.40 -10.06
N ILE A 109 16.59 -1.93 -9.25
CA ILE A 109 16.35 -1.43 -7.88
C ILE A 109 17.57 -1.67 -7.00
N VAL A 110 18.15 -2.88 -7.02
CA VAL A 110 19.36 -3.21 -6.24
C VAL A 110 20.56 -2.35 -6.65
N LYS A 111 20.66 -2.00 -7.94
CA LYS A 111 21.75 -1.12 -8.43
C LYS A 111 21.51 0.36 -8.09
N ALA A 112 20.26 0.79 -8.02
CA ALA A 112 19.90 2.19 -7.75
C ALA A 112 19.93 2.54 -6.26
N LEU A 113 19.56 1.60 -5.39
CA LEU A 113 19.55 1.79 -3.95
C LEU A 113 20.81 1.20 -3.31
N ASN A 114 21.31 1.87 -2.27
CA ASN A 114 22.33 1.24 -1.43
C ASN A 114 21.75 0.04 -0.65
N PRO A 115 22.58 -0.87 -0.11
CA PRO A 115 22.11 -2.07 0.59
C PRO A 115 21.13 -1.78 1.75
N ALA A 116 21.33 -0.70 2.49
CA ALA A 116 20.45 -0.31 3.59
C ALA A 116 19.06 0.15 3.07
N GLY A 117 19.03 0.97 2.01
CA GLY A 117 17.79 1.42 1.38
C GLY A 117 17.00 0.25 0.78
N PHE A 118 17.70 -0.68 0.13
CA PHE A 118 17.10 -1.91 -0.37
C PHE A 118 16.56 -2.79 0.77
N GLY A 119 17.29 -2.91 1.88
CA GLY A 119 16.85 -3.65 3.07
C GLY A 119 15.55 -3.11 3.65
N TRP A 120 15.42 -1.79 3.78
CA TRP A 120 14.19 -1.15 4.23
C TRP A 120 13.02 -1.34 3.25
N LEU A 121 13.29 -1.28 1.94
CA LEU A 121 12.29 -1.53 0.90
C LEU A 121 11.75 -2.96 1.00
N LEU A 122 12.64 -3.94 1.12
CA LEU A 122 12.31 -5.35 1.26
C LEU A 122 11.55 -5.64 2.56
N ALA A 123 12.00 -5.08 3.68
CA ALA A 123 11.32 -5.22 4.98
C ALA A 123 9.88 -4.70 4.90
N GLY A 124 9.66 -3.54 4.28
CA GLY A 124 8.32 -3.00 4.05
C GLY A 124 7.44 -3.93 3.22
N GLY A 125 7.97 -4.50 2.14
CA GLY A 125 7.28 -5.47 1.29
C GLY A 125 6.89 -6.75 2.02
N ILE A 126 7.79 -7.29 2.85
CA ILE A 126 7.52 -8.46 3.69
C ILE A 126 6.42 -8.15 4.71
N ILE A 127 6.50 -7.02 5.42
CA ILE A 127 5.49 -6.60 6.39
C ILE A 127 4.11 -6.48 5.74
N TYR A 128 4.01 -5.84 4.57
CA TYR A 128 2.75 -5.77 3.82
C TYR A 128 2.23 -7.15 3.42
N THR A 129 3.12 -8.06 2.99
CA THR A 129 2.75 -9.41 2.58
C THR A 129 2.19 -10.20 3.76
N VAL A 130 2.86 -10.17 4.91
CA VAL A 130 2.39 -10.84 6.14
C VAL A 130 1.03 -10.31 6.55
N GLY A 131 0.85 -8.99 6.57
CA GLY A 131 -0.44 -8.36 6.86
C GLY A 131 -1.54 -8.79 5.89
N GLY A 132 -1.25 -8.81 4.59
CA GLY A 132 -2.18 -9.24 3.55
C GLY A 132 -2.60 -10.71 3.67
N VAL A 133 -1.65 -11.59 4.01
CA VAL A 133 -1.92 -13.02 4.25
C VAL A 133 -2.79 -13.22 5.49
N ILE A 134 -2.47 -12.56 6.62
CA ILE A 134 -3.28 -12.62 7.85
C ILE A 134 -4.73 -12.18 7.56
N TYR A 135 -4.89 -11.10 6.79
CA TYR A 135 -6.20 -10.60 6.41
C TYR A 135 -6.97 -11.55 5.48
N ALA A 136 -6.28 -12.18 4.50
CA ALA A 136 -6.87 -13.12 3.55
C ALA A 136 -7.37 -14.39 4.24
N LEU A 137 -6.55 -14.95 5.13
CA LEU A 137 -6.81 -16.21 5.83
C LEU A 137 -7.83 -16.06 6.98
N LYS A 138 -8.23 -14.84 7.33
CA LYS A 138 -9.13 -14.54 8.47
C LYS A 138 -8.68 -15.27 9.76
N VAL A 139 -7.37 -15.30 10.00
CA VAL A 139 -6.79 -16.03 11.13
C VAL A 139 -7.48 -15.60 12.42
N PRO A 140 -8.11 -16.52 13.17
CA PRO A 140 -8.94 -16.18 14.33
C PRO A 140 -8.13 -15.85 15.59
N LEU A 141 -6.83 -15.53 15.44
CA LEU A 141 -5.88 -15.35 16.52
C LEU A 141 -6.31 -14.34 17.60
N PHE A 142 -7.22 -13.41 17.27
CA PHE A 142 -7.68 -12.38 18.22
C PHE A 142 -9.20 -12.23 18.29
N ASN A 143 -9.96 -12.72 17.30
CA ASN A 143 -11.42 -12.57 17.27
C ASN A 143 -12.15 -13.28 18.43
N ALA A 144 -11.51 -14.22 19.12
CA ALA A 144 -12.11 -14.98 20.22
C ALA A 144 -12.09 -14.25 21.55
N LYS A 145 -11.18 -13.28 21.74
CA LYS A 145 -10.97 -12.61 23.05
C LYS A 145 -11.40 -11.13 23.08
N HIS A 146 -11.44 -10.43 21.94
CA HIS A 146 -11.70 -8.98 21.92
C HIS A 146 -12.73 -8.63 20.85
N LYS A 147 -13.92 -8.12 21.27
CA LYS A 147 -15.02 -7.71 20.39
C LYS A 147 -14.64 -6.60 19.38
N ASN A 148 -13.63 -5.78 19.70
CA ASN A 148 -13.26 -4.58 18.96
C ASN A 148 -11.89 -4.65 18.27
N PHE A 149 -11.17 -5.79 18.35
CA PHE A 149 -9.83 -5.94 17.77
C PHE A 149 -9.75 -7.23 16.95
N GLY A 150 -10.01 -7.10 15.65
CA GLY A 150 -10.07 -8.22 14.73
C GLY A 150 -8.93 -8.24 13.71
N SER A 151 -9.00 -9.18 12.78
CA SER A 151 -8.00 -9.34 11.70
C SER A 151 -7.88 -8.11 10.79
N HIS A 152 -8.86 -7.22 10.78
CA HIS A 152 -8.84 -5.98 10.00
C HIS A 152 -7.93 -4.93 10.66
N GLU A 153 -8.05 -4.75 11.96
CA GLU A 153 -7.23 -3.83 12.74
C GLU A 153 -5.76 -4.26 12.75
N ILE A 154 -5.52 -5.57 12.88
CA ILE A 154 -4.17 -6.15 12.76
C ILE A 154 -3.58 -5.87 11.38
N PHE A 155 -4.37 -6.05 10.32
CA PHE A 155 -3.94 -5.73 8.96
C PHE A 155 -3.49 -4.27 8.84
N HIS A 156 -4.23 -3.33 9.43
CA HIS A 156 -3.84 -1.90 9.42
C HIS A 156 -2.52 -1.63 10.15
N LEU A 157 -2.22 -2.36 11.25
CA LEU A 157 -0.92 -2.25 11.92
C LEU A 157 0.23 -2.65 10.99
N PHE A 158 0.06 -3.76 10.25
CA PHE A 158 1.05 -4.18 9.26
C PHE A 158 1.16 -3.19 8.10
N VAL A 159 0.05 -2.62 7.64
CA VAL A 159 0.06 -1.55 6.62
C VAL A 159 0.81 -0.32 7.11
N MET A 160 0.60 0.11 8.36
CA MET A 160 1.36 1.21 8.95
C MET A 160 2.86 0.90 9.06
N GLY A 161 3.21 -0.29 9.57
CA GLY A 161 4.60 -0.71 9.68
C GLY A 161 5.32 -0.74 8.33
N GLY A 162 4.71 -1.32 7.30
CA GLY A 162 5.23 -1.32 5.94
C GLY A 162 5.35 0.10 5.37
N SER A 163 4.38 0.97 5.63
CA SER A 163 4.42 2.38 5.21
C SER A 163 5.56 3.15 5.86
N ILE A 164 5.86 2.89 7.13
CA ILE A 164 7.01 3.50 7.82
C ILE A 164 8.32 3.08 7.16
N CYS A 165 8.49 1.79 6.84
CA CYS A 165 9.67 1.30 6.12
C CYS A 165 9.84 2.00 4.76
N HIS A 166 8.77 2.09 3.98
CA HIS A 166 8.80 2.78 2.69
C HIS A 166 9.03 4.30 2.84
N PHE A 167 8.51 4.91 3.90
CA PHE A 167 8.77 6.31 4.21
C PHE A 167 10.25 6.56 4.50
N ILE A 168 10.89 5.67 5.27
CA ILE A 168 12.33 5.71 5.56
C ILE A 168 13.13 5.64 4.25
N VAL A 169 12.77 4.72 3.34
CA VAL A 169 13.42 4.63 2.03
C VAL A 169 13.33 5.94 1.27
N MET A 170 12.14 6.53 1.24
CA MET A 170 11.91 7.79 0.51
C MET A 170 12.67 8.95 1.12
N TYR A 171 12.62 9.09 2.46
CA TYR A 171 13.18 10.24 3.16
C TYR A 171 14.72 10.19 3.23
N LEU A 172 15.29 9.04 3.62
CA LEU A 172 16.73 8.93 3.84
C LEU A 172 17.51 8.62 2.57
N PHE A 173 16.95 7.87 1.62
CA PHE A 173 17.70 7.35 0.48
C PHE A 173 17.31 8.00 -0.84
N ILE A 174 16.01 8.12 -1.14
CA ILE A 174 15.56 8.62 -2.45
C ILE A 174 15.51 10.16 -2.49
N ALA A 175 15.12 10.81 -1.41
CA ALA A 175 15.01 12.28 -1.38
C ALA A 175 16.34 13.00 -1.59
N ASN A 176 17.46 12.33 -1.29
CA ASN A 176 18.81 12.87 -1.40
C ASN A 176 19.53 12.45 -2.70
N MET A 177 18.86 11.71 -3.60
CA MET A 177 19.41 11.37 -4.90
C MET A 177 19.47 12.61 -5.80
N PRO A 178 20.55 12.79 -6.57
CA PRO A 178 20.59 13.81 -7.62
C PRO A 178 19.54 13.49 -8.68
N ILE A 179 18.84 14.51 -9.14
CA ILE A 179 17.83 14.43 -10.22
C ILE A 179 18.51 14.76 -11.54
#